data_1c33993e4aedaf124a54ee78e6b2966a
#
_entry.id   1c33993e4aedaf124a54ee78e6b2966a
#
_cell.length_a   1.000
_cell.length_b   1.000
_cell.length_c   1.000
_cell.angle_alpha   90.00
_cell.angle_beta   90.00
_cell.angle_gamma   90.00
#
_symmetry.space_group_name_H-M   'P 1'
#
loop_
_entity.id
_entity.type
_entity.pdbx_description
1 polymer ?
#
loop_
_entity_poly.entity_id
_entity_poly.type
_entity_poly.pdbx_seq_one_letter_code
_entity_poly.pdbx_strand_id
1 'polypeptide(L)'
;MSGSEKKRTKIILSCYSYYTKKGKTMRQLKITKSITNRETASLDKYLQDIGKEDMITADQEVELARKIRTGDQKALERMVNANLRFVVSVAKQYQNQGLSLPDLINEGNLGLIKAARRFDETRGFKFISYAVWWIRQSILQALAEQSRIIRLPLNQVGSLNKVRKASSRLEQEFERQPSTDEIAEKLDLPEHKIDSVLKISTRYISTDAPLKEDEDMMFLDSYIPDDAMDTDEPLMQESLGREIQRSLATLSEKEREVLNMYYGIGMSHGFTLEEIGAKFDLTRERVRQIKEKAIRRLKHTARSRLLKAYLGQ
;
A
#
# COMPACT_ATOMS: atom_id res chain seq x y z
N MET A 1 38.53 64.42 -19.30
CA MET A 1 37.90 63.11 -18.95
C MET A 1 36.44 63.34 -18.77
N SER A 2 35.63 62.82 -19.70
CA SER A 2 34.22 63.15 -19.85
C SER A 2 33.33 62.46 -18.82
N GLY A 3 32.22 63.12 -18.44
CA GLY A 3 31.29 62.64 -17.42
C GLY A 3 30.62 61.26 -17.68
N SER A 4 30.87 60.70 -18.87
CA SER A 4 30.43 59.37 -19.28
C SER A 4 31.27 58.20 -18.67
N GLU A 5 32.57 58.39 -18.48
CA GLU A 5 33.43 57.37 -17.87
C GLU A 5 33.25 57.22 -16.37
N LYS A 6 32.94 58.32 -15.65
CA LYS A 6 32.61 58.28 -14.22
C LYS A 6 31.30 57.55 -13.92
N LYS A 7 30.34 57.60 -14.84
CA LYS A 7 29.08 56.85 -14.70
C LYS A 7 29.27 55.34 -14.94
N ARG A 8 30.10 54.95 -15.91
CA ARG A 8 30.41 53.53 -16.17
C ARG A 8 31.18 52.85 -15.02
N THR A 9 32.19 53.55 -14.46
CA THR A 9 32.94 53.02 -13.30
C THR A 9 32.06 52.92 -12.04
N LYS A 10 31.10 53.79 -11.82
CA LYS A 10 30.16 53.70 -10.70
C LYS A 10 29.18 52.53 -10.83
N ILE A 11 28.72 52.21 -12.06
CA ILE A 11 27.84 51.08 -12.34
C ILE A 11 28.60 49.76 -12.16
N ILE A 12 29.86 49.66 -12.63
CA ILE A 12 30.69 48.47 -12.49
C ILE A 12 31.03 48.19 -11.01
N LEU A 13 31.35 49.23 -10.24
CA LEU A 13 31.60 49.10 -8.80
C LEU A 13 30.33 48.74 -8.00
N SER A 14 29.14 49.20 -8.41
CA SER A 14 27.86 48.82 -7.82
C SER A 14 27.51 47.38 -8.13
N CYS A 15 27.75 46.88 -9.35
CA CYS A 15 27.56 45.48 -9.70
C CYS A 15 28.54 44.57 -8.93
N TYR A 16 29.81 44.95 -8.77
CA TYR A 16 30.77 44.18 -8.00
C TYR A 16 30.42 44.11 -6.49
N SER A 17 29.89 45.22 -5.92
CA SER A 17 29.40 45.24 -4.53
C SER A 17 28.14 44.41 -4.35
N TYR A 18 27.31 44.22 -5.39
CA TYR A 18 26.14 43.35 -5.34
C TYR A 18 26.49 41.85 -5.43
N TYR A 19 27.55 41.51 -6.13
CA TYR A 19 28.04 40.12 -6.25
C TYR A 19 28.84 39.68 -5.03
N THR A 20 29.55 40.55 -4.34
CA THR A 20 30.31 40.23 -3.15
C THR A 20 29.47 40.16 -1.85
N LYS A 21 28.25 40.71 -1.83
CA LYS A 21 27.32 40.66 -0.70
C LYS A 21 26.38 39.44 -0.70
N LYS A 22 26.34 38.64 -1.75
CA LYS A 22 25.74 37.30 -1.69
C LYS A 22 26.78 36.27 -1.25
N GLY A 23 27.37 36.47 -0.08
CA GLY A 23 27.91 35.36 0.68
C GLY A 23 26.81 34.34 0.84
N LYS A 24 26.97 33.16 0.23
CA LYS A 24 26.13 32.01 0.47
C LYS A 24 26.17 31.71 1.97
N THR A 25 25.31 32.37 2.75
CA THR A 25 24.99 31.91 4.07
C THR A 25 24.43 30.49 3.89
N MET A 26 25.24 29.50 4.22
CA MET A 26 24.75 28.14 4.36
C MET A 26 23.54 28.26 5.27
N ARG A 27 22.36 27.88 4.77
CA ARG A 27 21.15 27.82 5.57
C ARG A 27 21.44 26.91 6.74
N GLN A 28 21.68 27.49 7.92
CA GLN A 28 21.71 26.75 9.15
C GLN A 28 20.37 26.02 9.24
N LEU A 29 20.43 24.70 9.44
CA LEU A 29 19.26 23.88 9.67
C LEU A 29 18.55 24.47 10.89
N LYS A 30 17.49 25.27 10.70
CA LYS A 30 16.61 25.68 11.77
C LYS A 30 15.81 24.45 12.17
N ILE A 31 16.23 23.82 13.26
CA ILE A 31 15.45 22.78 13.93
C ILE A 31 14.24 23.48 14.55
N THR A 32 13.13 23.48 13.85
CA THR A 32 11.84 23.88 14.43
C THR A 32 11.45 22.83 15.47
N LYS A 33 11.13 23.26 16.68
CA LYS A 33 10.62 22.37 17.73
C LYS A 33 9.27 21.81 17.28
N SER A 34 9.26 20.67 16.59
CA SER A 34 8.03 19.96 16.27
C SER A 34 7.62 19.10 17.46
N ILE A 35 6.34 19.12 17.80
CA ILE A 35 5.75 18.26 18.82
C ILE A 35 5.92 16.81 18.35
N THR A 36 6.45 15.94 19.22
CA THR A 36 6.58 14.50 18.92
C THR A 36 5.31 13.83 19.40
N ASN A 37 4.55 13.21 18.51
CA ASN A 37 3.50 12.28 18.90
C ASN A 37 4.16 11.08 19.57
N ARG A 38 3.84 10.86 20.84
CA ARG A 38 4.39 9.81 21.69
C ARG A 38 3.40 8.63 21.65
N GLU A 39 3.46 7.88 20.58
CA GLU A 39 2.52 6.78 20.34
C GLU A 39 2.82 5.52 21.15
N THR A 40 4.05 5.38 21.66
CA THR A 40 4.47 4.18 22.39
C THR A 40 5.29 4.51 23.63
N ALA A 41 5.00 3.80 24.75
CA ALA A 41 5.75 3.92 26.01
C ALA A 41 7.26 3.60 25.86
N SER A 42 7.62 2.75 24.89
CA SER A 42 9.02 2.42 24.57
C SER A 42 9.77 3.62 23.98
N LEU A 43 9.12 4.39 23.10
CA LEU A 43 9.70 5.60 22.51
C LEU A 43 9.92 6.67 23.59
N ASP A 44 8.97 6.84 24.50
CA ASP A 44 9.11 7.79 25.61
C ASP A 44 10.31 7.47 26.50
N LYS A 45 10.49 6.20 26.87
CA LYS A 45 11.64 5.74 27.63
C LYS A 45 12.95 6.02 26.89
N TYR A 46 13.00 5.67 25.60
CA TYR A 46 14.17 5.95 24.77
C TYR A 46 14.51 7.46 24.74
N LEU A 47 13.51 8.33 24.53
CA LEU A 47 13.70 9.78 24.53
C LEU A 47 14.18 10.33 25.88
N GLN A 48 13.73 9.75 27.00
CA GLN A 48 14.22 10.08 28.33
C GLN A 48 15.68 9.67 28.51
N ASP A 49 16.06 8.49 28.07
CA ASP A 49 17.42 7.96 28.24
C ASP A 49 18.43 8.74 27.39
N ILE A 50 18.15 9.05 26.14
CA ILE A 50 19.02 9.91 25.32
C ILE A 50 19.08 11.36 25.82
N GLY A 51 18.06 11.81 26.59
CA GLY A 51 18.03 13.12 27.22
C GLY A 51 19.02 13.30 28.37
N LYS A 52 19.45 12.20 29.01
CA LYS A 52 20.39 12.18 30.13
C LYS A 52 21.85 12.27 29.67
N GLU A 53 22.12 11.93 28.41
CA GLU A 53 23.48 11.92 27.87
C GLU A 53 24.01 13.33 27.64
N ASP A 54 25.24 13.60 28.09
CA ASP A 54 25.91 14.88 27.94
C ASP A 54 26.39 15.11 26.49
N MET A 55 26.30 16.37 26.06
CA MET A 55 26.82 16.75 24.73
C MET A 55 28.36 16.84 24.76
N ILE A 56 28.99 16.40 23.69
CA ILE A 56 30.42 16.38 23.49
C ILE A 56 30.89 17.72 22.90
N THR A 57 32.05 18.24 23.39
CA THR A 57 32.71 19.41 22.82
C THR A 57 33.51 19.02 21.55
N ALA A 58 33.84 20.01 20.70
CA ALA A 58 34.59 19.78 19.46
C ALA A 58 35.98 19.12 19.71
N ASP A 59 36.66 19.50 20.82
CA ASP A 59 37.94 18.91 21.17
C ASP A 59 37.81 17.45 21.58
N GLN A 60 36.73 17.10 22.29
CA GLN A 60 36.41 15.70 22.64
C GLN A 60 36.02 14.88 21.41
N GLU A 61 35.33 15.47 20.40
CA GLU A 61 35.05 14.81 19.14
C GLU A 61 36.34 14.34 18.46
N VAL A 62 37.37 15.20 18.43
CA VAL A 62 38.66 14.87 17.81
C VAL A 62 39.39 13.75 18.57
N GLU A 63 39.40 13.81 19.93
CA GLU A 63 40.02 12.75 20.72
C GLU A 63 39.32 11.39 20.55
N LEU A 64 37.99 11.40 20.58
CA LEU A 64 37.19 10.18 20.35
C LEU A 64 37.42 9.63 18.93
N ALA A 65 37.44 10.48 17.91
CA ALA A 65 37.70 10.06 16.55
C ALA A 65 39.07 9.36 16.39
N ARG A 66 40.11 9.87 17.04
CA ARG A 66 41.45 9.23 17.08
C ARG A 66 41.36 7.83 17.73
N LYS A 67 40.67 7.70 18.86
CA LYS A 67 40.49 6.42 19.56
C LYS A 67 39.64 5.44 18.74
N ILE A 68 38.63 5.89 18.03
CA ILE A 68 37.82 5.05 17.14
C ILE A 68 38.68 4.49 16.00
N ARG A 69 39.61 5.28 15.45
CA ARG A 69 40.54 4.84 14.42
C ARG A 69 41.51 3.75 14.93
N THR A 70 41.85 3.72 16.21
CA THR A 70 42.62 2.64 16.83
C THR A 70 41.78 1.43 17.24
N GLY A 71 40.48 1.45 17.00
CA GLY A 71 39.55 0.33 17.26
C GLY A 71 38.87 0.33 18.63
N ASP A 72 38.89 1.45 19.37
CA ASP A 72 38.24 1.55 20.68
C ASP A 72 36.70 1.62 20.53
N GLN A 73 36.02 0.54 20.93
CA GLN A 73 34.56 0.40 20.91
C GLN A 73 33.87 1.37 21.87
N LYS A 74 34.45 1.61 23.04
CA LYS A 74 33.88 2.51 24.04
C LYS A 74 33.87 3.97 23.56
N ALA A 75 34.92 4.37 22.85
CA ALA A 75 34.98 5.68 22.22
C ALA A 75 33.88 5.86 21.15
N LEU A 76 33.62 4.80 20.35
CA LEU A 76 32.55 4.78 19.37
C LEU A 76 31.18 4.93 20.03
N GLU A 77 30.89 4.15 21.07
CA GLU A 77 29.62 4.21 21.81
C GLU A 77 29.38 5.59 22.38
N ARG A 78 30.38 6.20 23.03
CA ARG A 78 30.29 7.55 23.59
C ARG A 78 29.99 8.59 22.52
N MET A 79 30.68 8.51 21.37
CA MET A 79 30.47 9.44 20.26
C MET A 79 29.07 9.30 19.64
N VAL A 80 28.54 8.07 19.53
CA VAL A 80 27.21 7.80 19.03
C VAL A 80 26.14 8.28 20.02
N ASN A 81 26.25 7.89 21.32
CA ASN A 81 25.26 8.22 22.34
C ASN A 81 25.04 9.72 22.48
N ALA A 82 26.10 10.51 22.49
CA ALA A 82 26.00 11.97 22.59
C ALA A 82 25.29 12.63 21.40
N ASN A 83 25.23 11.95 20.25
CA ASN A 83 24.63 12.47 19.02
C ASN A 83 23.26 11.88 18.69
N LEU A 84 22.70 10.94 19.48
CA LEU A 84 21.39 10.32 19.26
C LEU A 84 20.24 11.35 19.19
N ARG A 85 20.30 12.39 20.03
CA ARG A 85 19.31 13.48 20.01
C ARG A 85 19.21 14.18 18.66
N PHE A 86 20.33 14.28 17.95
CA PHE A 86 20.38 14.86 16.63
C PHE A 86 19.71 13.94 15.58
N VAL A 87 19.91 12.62 15.69
CA VAL A 87 19.22 11.64 14.82
C VAL A 87 17.71 11.79 14.93
N VAL A 88 17.17 11.90 16.15
CA VAL A 88 15.74 12.10 16.38
C VAL A 88 15.22 13.35 15.67
N SER A 89 15.96 14.47 15.72
CA SER A 89 15.54 15.70 15.05
C SER A 89 15.55 15.59 13.50
N VAL A 90 16.45 14.78 12.95
CA VAL A 90 16.47 14.49 11.52
C VAL A 90 15.35 13.52 11.13
N ALA A 91 15.14 12.44 11.91
CA ALA A 91 14.10 11.43 11.67
C ALA A 91 12.69 12.04 11.65
N LYS A 92 12.41 13.01 12.52
CA LYS A 92 11.14 13.76 12.54
C LYS A 92 10.77 14.42 11.21
N GLN A 93 11.74 14.80 10.39
CA GLN A 93 11.48 15.41 9.08
C GLN A 93 10.93 14.41 8.05
N TYR A 94 11.06 13.11 8.32
CA TYR A 94 10.64 12.02 7.44
C TYR A 94 9.44 11.25 7.97
N GLN A 95 8.75 11.74 9.00
CA GLN A 95 7.52 11.16 9.52
C GLN A 95 6.42 11.11 8.44
N ASN A 96 5.48 10.20 8.58
CA ASN A 96 4.30 10.03 7.70
C ASN A 96 4.64 9.64 6.24
N GLN A 97 5.82 9.05 6.01
CA GLN A 97 6.22 8.59 4.68
C GLN A 97 6.13 7.06 4.50
N GLY A 98 5.53 6.35 5.47
CA GLY A 98 5.29 4.91 5.41
C GLY A 98 6.12 4.06 6.40
N LEU A 99 6.95 4.69 7.23
CA LEU A 99 7.62 4.04 8.36
C LEU A 99 7.27 4.75 9.66
N SER A 100 7.25 3.99 10.77
CA SER A 100 7.04 4.53 12.11
C SER A 100 8.24 5.38 12.57
N LEU A 101 8.02 6.32 13.49
CA LEU A 101 9.12 7.14 14.03
C LEU A 101 10.23 6.32 14.70
N PRO A 102 9.93 5.28 15.51
CA PRO A 102 10.96 4.41 16.07
C PRO A 102 11.84 3.75 15.00
N ASP A 103 11.25 3.26 13.91
CA ASP A 103 11.99 2.63 12.82
C ASP A 103 12.91 3.62 12.11
N LEU A 104 12.40 4.84 11.84
CA LEU A 104 13.21 5.92 11.24
C LEU A 104 14.40 6.30 12.14
N ILE A 105 14.21 6.33 13.47
CA ILE A 105 15.27 6.59 14.42
C ILE A 105 16.32 5.48 14.40
N ASN A 106 15.89 4.21 14.40
CA ASN A 106 16.80 3.06 14.37
C ASN A 106 17.65 3.05 13.09
N GLU A 107 17.04 3.28 11.93
CA GLU A 107 17.76 3.38 10.66
C GLU A 107 18.70 4.60 10.61
N GLY A 108 18.26 5.71 11.22
CA GLY A 108 19.12 6.89 11.40
C GLY A 108 20.32 6.61 12.31
N ASN A 109 20.14 5.84 13.39
CA ASN A 109 21.23 5.43 14.29
C ASN A 109 22.24 4.53 13.59
N LEU A 110 21.78 3.60 12.69
CA LEU A 110 22.69 2.83 11.84
C LEU A 110 23.53 3.73 10.93
N GLY A 111 22.88 4.77 10.37
CA GLY A 111 23.59 5.81 9.60
C GLY A 111 24.64 6.55 10.42
N LEU A 112 24.30 6.93 11.67
CA LEU A 112 25.21 7.60 12.60
C LEU A 112 26.42 6.73 12.95
N ILE A 113 26.23 5.44 13.21
CA ILE A 113 27.32 4.49 13.50
C ILE A 113 28.27 4.37 12.28
N LYS A 114 27.71 4.28 11.08
CA LYS A 114 28.53 4.26 9.85
C LYS A 114 29.33 5.54 9.68
N ALA A 115 28.73 6.69 10.02
CA ALA A 115 29.42 7.97 9.98
C ALA A 115 30.55 8.04 11.00
N ALA A 116 30.34 7.59 12.25
CA ALA A 116 31.33 7.61 13.31
C ALA A 116 32.58 6.78 12.96
N ARG A 117 32.41 5.63 12.31
CA ARG A 117 33.53 4.77 11.86
C ARG A 117 34.33 5.37 10.70
N ARG A 118 33.74 6.27 9.91
CA ARG A 118 34.35 6.86 8.71
C ARG A 118 34.72 8.32 8.86
N PHE A 119 34.51 8.88 10.06
CA PHE A 119 34.79 10.28 10.32
C PHE A 119 36.32 10.54 10.37
N ASP A 120 36.74 11.62 9.72
CA ASP A 120 38.13 12.06 9.65
C ASP A 120 38.26 13.44 10.33
N GLU A 121 38.89 13.45 11.49
CA GLU A 121 39.12 14.64 12.30
C GLU A 121 40.10 15.63 11.67
N THR A 122 40.93 15.21 10.74
CA THR A 122 41.94 16.06 10.12
C THR A 122 41.36 17.16 9.24
N ARG A 123 40.12 16.99 8.81
CA ARG A 123 39.43 17.93 7.91
C ARG A 123 38.87 19.17 8.60
N GLY A 124 38.90 19.26 9.94
CA GLY A 124 38.52 20.44 10.70
C GLY A 124 37.00 20.73 10.73
N PHE A 125 36.12 19.79 10.30
CA PHE A 125 34.69 19.93 10.36
C PHE A 125 34.11 19.24 11.61
N LYS A 126 32.99 19.78 12.15
CA LYS A 126 32.26 19.11 13.22
C LYS A 126 31.68 17.79 12.75
N PHE A 127 31.69 16.79 13.62
CA PHE A 127 31.14 15.46 13.34
C PHE A 127 29.70 15.51 12.82
N ILE A 128 28.83 16.32 13.43
CA ILE A 128 27.42 16.47 13.03
C ILE A 128 27.27 16.86 11.56
N SER A 129 28.13 17.75 11.03
CA SER A 129 28.07 18.21 9.64
C SER A 129 28.32 17.06 8.64
N TYR A 130 29.15 16.09 9.01
CA TYR A 130 29.42 14.89 8.25
C TYR A 130 28.32 13.81 8.45
N ALA A 131 27.94 13.58 9.72
CA ALA A 131 26.97 12.56 10.10
C ALA A 131 25.57 12.77 9.49
N VAL A 132 25.14 14.02 9.31
CA VAL A 132 23.85 14.36 8.65
C VAL A 132 23.63 13.66 7.33
N TRP A 133 24.67 13.56 6.51
CA TRP A 133 24.59 12.93 5.20
C TRP A 133 24.36 11.43 5.30
N TRP A 134 25.05 10.77 6.23
CA TRP A 134 24.90 9.33 6.47
C TRP A 134 23.54 8.98 7.10
N ILE A 135 23.12 9.78 8.08
CA ILE A 135 21.81 9.63 8.73
C ILE A 135 20.69 9.75 7.68
N ARG A 136 20.72 10.83 6.89
CA ARG A 136 19.73 11.06 5.83
C ARG A 136 19.75 9.97 4.79
N GLN A 137 20.92 9.55 4.35
CA GLN A 137 21.08 8.47 3.37
C GLN A 137 20.49 7.15 3.89
N SER A 138 20.77 6.78 5.14
CA SER A 138 20.24 5.56 5.74
C SER A 138 18.72 5.60 5.87
N ILE A 139 18.15 6.71 6.33
CA ILE A 139 16.70 6.91 6.44
C ILE A 139 16.03 6.84 5.05
N LEU A 140 16.57 7.51 4.04
CA LEU A 140 15.99 7.49 2.70
C LEU A 140 16.10 6.10 2.05
N GLN A 141 17.17 5.37 2.32
CA GLN A 141 17.33 3.99 1.87
C GLN A 141 16.27 3.09 2.52
N ALA A 142 16.10 3.18 3.85
CA ALA A 142 15.09 2.42 4.58
C ALA A 142 13.66 2.74 4.10
N LEU A 143 13.34 4.01 3.88
CA LEU A 143 12.07 4.44 3.30
C LEU A 143 11.83 3.83 1.91
N ALA A 144 12.85 3.78 1.07
CA ALA A 144 12.71 3.21 -0.26
C ALA A 144 12.54 1.68 -0.25
N GLU A 145 13.14 1.01 0.74
CA GLU A 145 13.16 -0.46 0.84
C GLU A 145 12.01 -1.04 1.64
N GLN A 146 11.55 -0.35 2.69
CA GLN A 146 10.65 -0.92 3.71
C GLN A 146 9.29 -0.23 3.80
N SER A 147 9.10 0.97 3.20
CA SER A 147 7.85 1.73 3.34
C SER A 147 6.65 1.15 2.58
N ARG A 148 6.86 0.16 1.71
CA ARG A 148 5.84 -0.46 0.89
C ARG A 148 5.68 -1.93 1.22
N ILE A 149 4.44 -2.43 1.21
CA ILE A 149 4.13 -3.87 1.37
C ILE A 149 4.85 -4.69 0.29
N ILE A 150 4.78 -4.25 -0.97
CA ILE A 150 5.55 -4.84 -2.06
C ILE A 150 6.79 -3.97 -2.28
N ARG A 151 7.96 -4.54 -2.00
CA ARG A 151 9.26 -3.88 -2.16
C ARG A 151 9.52 -3.51 -3.61
N LEU A 152 9.93 -2.27 -3.86
CA LEU A 152 10.40 -1.81 -5.16
C LEU A 152 11.93 -1.66 -5.17
N PRO A 153 12.60 -1.99 -6.28
CA PRO A 153 14.02 -1.68 -6.46
C PRO A 153 14.30 -0.19 -6.37
N LEU A 154 15.46 0.19 -5.82
CA LEU A 154 15.86 1.59 -5.63
C LEU A 154 15.83 2.41 -6.93
N ASN A 155 16.17 1.79 -8.06
CA ASN A 155 16.14 2.44 -9.38
C ASN A 155 14.71 2.86 -9.77
N GLN A 156 13.71 2.02 -9.48
CA GLN A 156 12.30 2.33 -9.76
C GLN A 156 11.77 3.41 -8.83
N VAL A 157 12.15 3.37 -7.53
CA VAL A 157 11.81 4.43 -6.56
C VAL A 157 12.42 5.77 -7.01
N GLY A 158 13.67 5.76 -7.49
CA GLY A 158 14.32 6.93 -8.06
C GLY A 158 13.58 7.51 -9.28
N SER A 159 13.18 6.64 -10.21
CA SER A 159 12.39 7.03 -11.39
C SER A 159 11.02 7.60 -10.99
N LEU A 160 10.33 6.95 -10.08
CA LEU A 160 9.03 7.41 -9.55
C LEU A 160 9.14 8.81 -8.91
N ASN A 161 10.19 9.05 -8.14
CA ASN A 161 10.41 10.37 -7.53
C ASN A 161 10.72 11.45 -8.58
N LYS A 162 11.42 11.10 -9.67
CA LYS A 162 11.66 12.03 -10.80
C LYS A 162 10.37 12.38 -11.52
N VAL A 163 9.56 11.35 -11.85
CA VAL A 163 8.25 11.53 -12.51
C VAL A 163 7.32 12.39 -11.65
N ARG A 164 7.21 12.09 -10.35
CA ARG A 164 6.38 12.88 -9.43
C ARG A 164 6.82 14.34 -9.34
N LYS A 165 8.13 14.61 -9.27
CA LYS A 165 8.65 15.99 -9.26
C LYS A 165 8.40 16.72 -10.55
N ALA A 166 8.52 16.05 -11.71
CA ALA A 166 8.23 16.63 -13.01
C ALA A 166 6.73 16.93 -13.14
N SER A 167 5.86 15.97 -12.77
CA SER A 167 4.41 16.14 -12.76
C SER A 167 3.99 17.34 -11.91
N SER A 168 4.47 17.43 -10.66
CA SER A 168 4.13 18.55 -9.75
C SER A 168 4.61 19.92 -10.27
N ARG A 169 5.73 19.97 -11.01
CA ARG A 169 6.19 21.20 -11.64
C ARG A 169 5.32 21.60 -12.84
N LEU A 170 4.97 20.62 -13.69
CA LEU A 170 4.09 20.86 -14.85
C LEU A 170 2.68 21.25 -14.41
N GLU A 171 2.18 20.64 -13.34
CA GLU A 171 0.91 20.99 -12.73
C GLU A 171 0.88 22.45 -12.24
N GLN A 172 1.98 22.94 -11.66
CA GLN A 172 2.14 24.36 -11.29
C GLN A 172 2.29 25.29 -12.51
N GLU A 173 2.89 24.81 -13.61
CA GLU A 173 3.09 25.60 -14.83
C GLU A 173 1.79 25.70 -15.66
N PHE A 174 1.00 24.62 -15.71
CA PHE A 174 -0.18 24.49 -16.58
C PHE A 174 -1.52 24.65 -15.85
N GLU A 175 -1.51 24.70 -14.51
CA GLU A 175 -2.71 24.73 -13.65
C GLU A 175 -3.69 23.56 -13.91
N ARG A 176 -3.20 22.45 -14.50
CA ARG A 176 -3.92 21.20 -14.77
C ARG A 176 -3.00 20.00 -14.61
N GLN A 177 -3.58 18.81 -14.51
CA GLN A 177 -2.79 17.58 -14.51
C GLN A 177 -2.08 17.39 -15.87
N PRO A 178 -0.75 17.16 -15.87
CA PRO A 178 0.01 16.94 -17.09
C PRO A 178 -0.30 15.58 -17.72
N SER A 179 -0.25 15.48 -19.05
CA SER A 179 -0.33 14.22 -19.78
C SER A 179 0.97 13.42 -19.67
N THR A 180 0.91 12.10 -19.98
CA THR A 180 2.08 11.23 -20.00
C THR A 180 3.14 11.71 -20.99
N ASP A 181 2.70 12.24 -22.14
CA ASP A 181 3.58 12.78 -23.20
C ASP A 181 4.34 14.03 -22.74
N GLU A 182 3.67 14.94 -22.05
CA GLU A 182 4.28 16.17 -21.52
C GLU A 182 5.34 15.86 -20.45
N ILE A 183 5.10 14.82 -19.62
CA ILE A 183 6.08 14.35 -18.65
C ILE A 183 7.25 13.67 -19.37
N ALA A 184 6.98 12.92 -20.45
CA ALA A 184 7.98 12.24 -21.26
C ALA A 184 8.95 13.24 -21.92
N GLU A 185 8.40 14.29 -22.51
CA GLU A 185 9.18 15.37 -23.11
C GLU A 185 10.04 16.11 -22.07
N LYS A 186 9.47 16.41 -20.88
CA LYS A 186 10.20 17.12 -19.81
C LYS A 186 11.37 16.29 -19.22
N LEU A 187 11.25 14.96 -19.19
CA LEU A 187 12.25 14.05 -18.61
C LEU A 187 13.17 13.40 -19.65
N ASP A 188 12.93 13.63 -20.95
CA ASP A 188 13.63 12.97 -22.07
C ASP A 188 13.61 11.44 -21.92
N LEU A 189 12.41 10.89 -21.61
CA LEU A 189 12.19 9.47 -21.42
C LEU A 189 11.06 8.99 -22.35
N PRO A 190 11.13 7.74 -22.83
CA PRO A 190 10.05 7.20 -23.66
C PRO A 190 8.77 7.03 -22.84
N GLU A 191 7.63 7.32 -23.44
CA GLU A 191 6.28 7.32 -22.85
C GLU A 191 5.96 6.00 -22.12
N HIS A 192 6.26 4.85 -22.72
CA HIS A 192 5.99 3.54 -22.12
C HIS A 192 6.67 3.33 -20.75
N LYS A 193 7.83 3.97 -20.50
CA LYS A 193 8.48 3.94 -19.17
C LYS A 193 7.73 4.77 -18.15
N ILE A 194 7.17 5.90 -18.56
CA ILE A 194 6.41 6.76 -17.65
C ILE A 194 5.09 6.08 -17.28
N ASP A 195 4.39 5.49 -18.25
CA ASP A 195 3.17 4.73 -18.00
C ASP A 195 3.43 3.56 -17.05
N SER A 196 4.52 2.80 -17.25
CA SER A 196 4.93 1.74 -16.33
C SER A 196 5.17 2.25 -14.91
N VAL A 197 5.86 3.39 -14.77
CA VAL A 197 6.16 4.00 -13.46
C VAL A 197 4.89 4.51 -12.78
N LEU A 198 3.95 5.09 -13.54
CA LEU A 198 2.68 5.56 -13.01
C LEU A 198 1.80 4.40 -12.50
N LYS A 199 1.73 3.29 -13.23
CA LYS A 199 1.03 2.06 -12.78
C LYS A 199 1.58 1.51 -11.46
N ILE A 200 2.90 1.59 -11.26
CA ILE A 200 3.56 1.16 -10.02
C ILE A 200 3.40 2.18 -8.88
N SER A 201 3.01 3.43 -9.19
CA SER A 201 2.95 4.52 -8.21
C SER A 201 1.84 4.34 -7.17
N THR A 202 0.79 3.58 -7.46
CA THR A 202 -0.36 3.35 -6.59
C THR A 202 0.08 2.80 -5.23
N ARG A 203 -0.51 3.32 -4.15
CA ARG A 203 -0.33 2.81 -2.79
C ARG A 203 -1.48 1.87 -2.45
N TYR A 204 -1.18 0.87 -1.65
CA TYR A 204 -2.20 -0.02 -1.09
C TYR A 204 -2.97 0.72 0.00
N ILE A 205 -4.26 0.45 0.06
CA ILE A 205 -5.18 0.93 1.11
C ILE A 205 -5.53 -0.29 1.96
N SER A 206 -5.64 -0.10 3.27
CA SER A 206 -6.11 -1.17 4.16
C SER A 206 -7.59 -1.46 3.89
N THR A 207 -7.94 -2.74 3.78
CA THR A 207 -9.34 -3.18 3.67
C THR A 207 -10.12 -3.00 4.97
N ASP A 208 -9.40 -2.99 6.11
CA ASP A 208 -9.98 -2.82 7.44
C ASP A 208 -10.05 -1.35 7.87
N ALA A 209 -9.59 -0.42 7.01
CA ALA A 209 -9.67 1.00 7.29
C ALA A 209 -11.13 1.47 7.19
N PRO A 210 -11.64 2.27 8.16
CA PRO A 210 -12.97 2.87 8.04
C PRO A 210 -13.02 3.81 6.84
N LEU A 211 -14.11 3.79 6.10
CA LEU A 211 -14.34 4.66 4.93
C LEU A 211 -14.44 6.14 5.32
N LYS A 212 -15.01 6.42 6.49
CA LYS A 212 -15.10 7.74 7.10
C LYS A 212 -14.81 7.65 8.59
N GLU A 213 -14.26 8.72 9.17
CA GLU A 213 -13.89 8.78 10.60
C GLU A 213 -15.09 8.56 11.56
N ASP A 214 -16.33 8.81 11.12
CA ASP A 214 -17.56 8.72 11.93
C ASP A 214 -18.42 7.48 11.61
N GLU A 215 -18.05 6.62 10.68
CA GLU A 215 -18.82 5.43 10.29
C GLU A 215 -18.04 4.16 10.60
N ASP A 216 -18.68 3.21 11.30
CA ASP A 216 -18.13 1.86 11.56
C ASP A 216 -18.09 0.96 10.31
N MET A 217 -18.46 1.48 9.12
CA MET A 217 -18.41 0.73 7.87
C MET A 217 -16.97 0.53 7.42
N MET A 218 -16.53 -0.71 7.37
CA MET A 218 -15.25 -1.12 6.82
C MET A 218 -15.30 -1.12 5.29
N PHE A 219 -14.16 -0.80 4.66
CA PHE A 219 -14.03 -0.87 3.21
C PHE A 219 -14.36 -2.27 2.65
N LEU A 220 -14.09 -3.32 3.43
CA LEU A 220 -14.41 -4.71 3.09
C LEU A 220 -15.91 -4.94 2.90
N ASP A 221 -16.76 -4.30 3.71
CA ASP A 221 -18.24 -4.45 3.65
C ASP A 221 -18.82 -3.92 2.32
N SER A 222 -18.11 -2.99 1.67
CA SER A 222 -18.49 -2.46 0.35
C SER A 222 -18.16 -3.41 -0.81
N TYR A 223 -17.34 -4.45 -0.57
CA TYR A 223 -16.94 -5.45 -1.55
C TYR A 223 -17.60 -6.80 -1.34
N ILE A 224 -18.80 -6.83 -0.75
CA ILE A 224 -19.59 -8.05 -0.71
C ILE A 224 -19.97 -8.36 -2.16
N PRO A 225 -19.59 -9.55 -2.70
CA PRO A 225 -19.97 -9.91 -4.05
C PRO A 225 -21.51 -10.04 -4.14
N ASP A 226 -22.10 -9.49 -5.22
CA ASP A 226 -23.53 -9.61 -5.50
C ASP A 226 -24.00 -11.07 -5.64
N ASP A 227 -23.05 -11.97 -5.95
CA ASP A 227 -23.24 -13.42 -6.05
C ASP A 227 -23.04 -14.16 -4.70
N ALA A 228 -22.94 -13.46 -3.58
CA ALA A 228 -22.92 -14.12 -2.27
C ALA A 228 -24.26 -14.83 -2.11
N MET A 229 -24.22 -16.17 -2.01
CA MET A 229 -25.40 -16.99 -1.75
C MET A 229 -26.18 -16.40 -0.58
N ASP A 230 -27.38 -15.90 -0.88
CA ASP A 230 -28.28 -15.40 0.15
C ASP A 230 -28.48 -16.51 1.18
N THR A 231 -28.45 -16.19 2.47
CA THR A 231 -28.65 -17.18 3.54
C THR A 231 -29.97 -17.94 3.39
N ASP A 232 -30.91 -17.35 2.67
CA ASP A 232 -32.23 -17.91 2.41
C ASP A 232 -32.25 -18.92 1.24
N GLU A 233 -31.24 -18.88 0.36
CA GLU A 233 -31.21 -19.75 -0.83
C GLU A 233 -31.14 -21.26 -0.50
N PRO A 234 -30.30 -21.74 0.43
CA PRO A 234 -30.31 -23.14 0.85
C PRO A 234 -31.64 -23.56 1.46
N LEU A 235 -32.27 -22.67 2.23
CA LEU A 235 -33.60 -22.94 2.84
C LEU A 235 -34.68 -23.03 1.76
N MET A 236 -34.65 -22.16 0.77
CA MET A 236 -35.57 -22.19 -0.37
C MET A 236 -35.40 -23.47 -1.20
N GLN A 237 -34.19 -23.91 -1.42
CA GLN A 237 -33.88 -25.16 -2.14
C GLN A 237 -34.37 -26.39 -1.35
N GLU A 238 -34.18 -26.42 -0.03
CA GLU A 238 -34.69 -27.50 0.80
C GLU A 238 -36.22 -27.55 0.79
N SER A 239 -36.86 -26.38 0.92
CA SER A 239 -38.31 -26.24 0.88
C SER A 239 -38.88 -26.68 -0.46
N LEU A 240 -38.26 -26.26 -1.58
CA LEU A 240 -38.59 -26.72 -2.93
C LEU A 240 -38.47 -28.24 -3.07
N GLY A 241 -37.38 -28.83 -2.54
CA GLY A 241 -37.17 -30.27 -2.54
C GLY A 241 -38.29 -31.03 -1.83
N ARG A 242 -38.75 -30.54 -0.68
CA ARG A 242 -39.88 -31.13 0.07
C ARG A 242 -41.21 -31.04 -0.70
N GLU A 243 -41.50 -29.89 -1.34
CA GLU A 243 -42.71 -29.71 -2.13
C GLU A 243 -42.69 -30.58 -3.42
N ILE A 244 -41.55 -30.78 -4.06
CA ILE A 244 -41.39 -31.72 -5.18
C ILE A 244 -41.72 -33.14 -4.69
N GLN A 245 -41.17 -33.59 -3.56
CA GLN A 245 -41.45 -34.92 -3.03
C GLN A 245 -42.92 -35.10 -2.71
N ARG A 246 -43.60 -34.11 -2.10
CA ARG A 246 -45.04 -34.12 -1.83
C ARG A 246 -45.86 -34.23 -3.13
N SER A 247 -45.48 -33.46 -4.17
CA SER A 247 -46.13 -33.50 -5.45
C SER A 247 -45.98 -34.87 -6.12
N LEU A 248 -44.77 -35.45 -6.06
CA LEU A 248 -44.52 -36.79 -6.58
C LEU A 248 -45.24 -37.91 -5.83
N ALA A 249 -45.49 -37.78 -4.54
CA ALA A 249 -46.25 -38.71 -3.74
C ALA A 249 -47.72 -38.86 -4.18
N THR A 250 -48.25 -37.89 -4.94
CA THR A 250 -49.61 -37.97 -5.49
C THR A 250 -49.72 -38.80 -6.76
N LEU A 251 -48.60 -39.25 -7.33
CA LEU A 251 -48.53 -40.11 -8.53
C LEU A 251 -48.53 -41.60 -8.12
N SER A 252 -48.85 -42.49 -9.10
CA SER A 252 -48.66 -43.90 -8.87
C SER A 252 -47.16 -44.24 -8.72
N GLU A 253 -46.86 -45.33 -8.00
CA GLU A 253 -45.48 -45.72 -7.69
C GLU A 253 -44.60 -45.84 -8.92
N LYS A 254 -45.13 -46.51 -9.98
CA LYS A 254 -44.45 -46.63 -11.27
C LYS A 254 -44.18 -45.29 -11.98
N GLU A 255 -45.18 -44.37 -11.94
CA GLU A 255 -45.05 -43.04 -12.53
C GLU A 255 -44.01 -42.17 -11.75
N ARG A 256 -43.97 -42.29 -10.42
CA ARG A 256 -43.02 -41.61 -9.55
C ARG A 256 -41.58 -42.10 -9.81
N GLU A 257 -41.37 -43.40 -9.85
CA GLU A 257 -40.05 -43.98 -10.06
C GLU A 257 -39.50 -43.63 -11.45
N VAL A 258 -40.30 -43.70 -12.49
CA VAL A 258 -39.90 -43.29 -13.84
C VAL A 258 -39.48 -41.84 -13.90
N LEU A 259 -40.19 -40.94 -13.22
CA LEU A 259 -39.83 -39.50 -13.13
C LEU A 259 -38.57 -39.30 -12.32
N ASN A 260 -38.42 -39.97 -11.17
CA ASN A 260 -37.22 -39.85 -10.33
C ASN A 260 -35.98 -40.27 -11.10
N MET A 261 -36.03 -41.39 -11.83
CA MET A 261 -34.90 -41.83 -12.63
C MET A 261 -34.61 -40.92 -13.81
N TYR A 262 -35.63 -40.45 -14.51
CA TYR A 262 -35.45 -39.61 -15.68
C TYR A 262 -34.85 -38.26 -15.35
N TYR A 263 -35.26 -37.61 -14.25
CA TYR A 263 -34.75 -36.33 -13.80
C TYR A 263 -33.60 -36.44 -12.79
N GLY A 264 -33.22 -37.63 -12.35
CA GLY A 264 -32.18 -37.84 -11.36
C GLY A 264 -32.54 -37.36 -9.98
N ILE A 265 -33.84 -37.31 -9.60
CA ILE A 265 -34.28 -36.80 -8.29
C ILE A 265 -33.86 -37.80 -7.21
N GLY A 266 -32.93 -37.37 -6.35
CA GLY A 266 -32.34 -38.21 -5.30
C GLY A 266 -31.23 -39.15 -5.79
N MET A 267 -30.74 -38.97 -7.03
CA MET A 267 -29.66 -39.76 -7.63
C MET A 267 -28.56 -38.84 -8.18
N SER A 268 -27.40 -39.38 -8.45
CA SER A 268 -26.24 -38.60 -8.95
C SER A 268 -26.41 -38.13 -10.43
N HIS A 269 -27.22 -38.80 -11.21
CA HIS A 269 -27.50 -38.48 -12.63
C HIS A 269 -28.86 -39.01 -13.09
N GLY A 270 -29.38 -38.44 -14.16
CA GLY A 270 -30.62 -38.90 -14.78
C GLY A 270 -30.37 -40.04 -15.78
N PHE A 271 -31.29 -41.01 -15.83
CA PHE A 271 -31.25 -42.15 -16.73
C PHE A 271 -31.95 -41.87 -18.07
N THR A 272 -31.47 -42.50 -19.12
CA THR A 272 -32.12 -42.45 -20.44
C THR A 272 -33.40 -43.27 -20.47
N LEU A 273 -34.32 -42.99 -21.44
CA LEU A 273 -35.56 -43.74 -21.56
C LEU A 273 -35.33 -45.23 -21.88
N GLU A 274 -34.20 -45.59 -22.50
CA GLU A 274 -33.82 -46.96 -22.82
C GLU A 274 -33.35 -47.72 -21.57
N GLU A 275 -32.51 -47.09 -20.74
CA GLU A 275 -32.05 -47.66 -19.49
C GLU A 275 -33.19 -47.85 -18.47
N ILE A 276 -34.12 -46.89 -18.40
CA ILE A 276 -35.34 -47.02 -17.60
C ILE A 276 -36.20 -48.16 -18.12
N GLY A 277 -36.32 -48.28 -19.46
CA GLY A 277 -37.06 -49.38 -20.10
C GLY A 277 -36.46 -50.75 -19.77
N ALA A 278 -35.14 -50.87 -19.80
CA ALA A 278 -34.45 -52.10 -19.42
C ALA A 278 -34.66 -52.48 -17.96
N LYS A 279 -34.75 -51.48 -17.03
CA LYS A 279 -34.94 -51.70 -15.61
C LYS A 279 -36.37 -52.17 -15.25
N PHE A 280 -37.38 -51.73 -16.01
CA PHE A 280 -38.78 -52.06 -15.78
C PHE A 280 -39.36 -53.11 -16.73
N ASP A 281 -38.53 -53.68 -17.59
CA ASP A 281 -38.94 -54.60 -18.67
C ASP A 281 -40.04 -53.98 -19.56
N LEU A 282 -39.83 -52.69 -19.92
CA LEU A 282 -40.77 -51.93 -20.76
C LEU A 282 -40.08 -51.42 -22.03
N THR A 283 -40.85 -51.24 -23.09
CA THR A 283 -40.33 -50.58 -24.29
C THR A 283 -40.10 -49.09 -24.04
N ARG A 284 -39.10 -48.48 -24.71
CA ARG A 284 -38.77 -47.05 -24.65
C ARG A 284 -40.01 -46.16 -24.82
N GLU A 285 -40.87 -46.52 -25.78
CA GLU A 285 -42.09 -45.76 -26.07
C GLU A 285 -43.09 -45.85 -24.89
N ARG A 286 -43.18 -46.99 -24.21
CA ARG A 286 -44.03 -47.15 -23.08
C ARG A 286 -43.55 -46.31 -21.88
N VAL A 287 -42.25 -46.22 -21.66
CA VAL A 287 -41.66 -45.34 -20.64
C VAL A 287 -41.97 -43.88 -20.98
N ARG A 288 -41.84 -43.48 -22.27
CA ARG A 288 -42.19 -42.13 -22.71
C ARG A 288 -43.66 -41.80 -22.42
N GLN A 289 -44.58 -42.71 -22.70
CA GLN A 289 -46.00 -42.50 -22.42
C GLN A 289 -46.26 -42.36 -20.93
N ILE A 290 -45.65 -43.17 -20.07
CA ILE A 290 -45.77 -43.06 -18.61
C ILE A 290 -45.26 -41.70 -18.13
N LYS A 291 -44.08 -41.27 -18.60
CA LYS A 291 -43.48 -39.95 -18.29
C LYS A 291 -44.43 -38.81 -18.67
N GLU A 292 -44.93 -38.81 -19.90
CA GLU A 292 -45.84 -37.74 -20.36
C GLU A 292 -47.18 -37.71 -19.58
N LYS A 293 -47.71 -38.87 -19.29
CA LYS A 293 -48.94 -38.99 -18.44
C LYS A 293 -48.68 -38.46 -17.06
N ALA A 294 -47.56 -38.79 -16.43
CA ALA A 294 -47.18 -38.30 -15.11
C ALA A 294 -47.00 -36.77 -15.10
N ILE A 295 -46.30 -36.22 -16.10
CA ILE A 295 -46.09 -34.77 -16.24
C ILE A 295 -47.42 -34.05 -16.42
N ARG A 296 -48.34 -34.62 -17.26
CA ARG A 296 -49.69 -34.05 -17.47
C ARG A 296 -50.51 -34.01 -16.17
N ARG A 297 -50.39 -35.05 -15.31
CA ARG A 297 -51.01 -35.09 -14.01
C ARG A 297 -50.43 -34.06 -13.05
N LEU A 298 -49.12 -33.81 -13.06
CA LEU A 298 -48.46 -32.79 -12.22
C LEU A 298 -48.81 -31.37 -12.71
N LYS A 299 -48.99 -31.14 -13.99
CA LYS A 299 -49.37 -29.83 -14.54
C LYS A 299 -50.78 -29.40 -14.18
N HIS A 300 -51.58 -30.25 -13.58
CA HIS A 300 -52.93 -29.90 -13.15
C HIS A 300 -52.88 -28.75 -12.13
N THR A 301 -53.77 -27.75 -12.25
CA THR A 301 -53.72 -26.44 -11.57
C THR A 301 -53.60 -26.53 -10.05
N ALA A 302 -54.27 -27.53 -9.44
CA ALA A 302 -54.20 -27.70 -7.97
C ALA A 302 -52.83 -28.12 -7.44
N ARG A 303 -51.98 -28.79 -8.28
CA ARG A 303 -50.66 -29.31 -7.91
C ARG A 303 -49.54 -28.36 -8.33
N SER A 304 -49.73 -27.69 -9.47
CA SER A 304 -48.71 -26.79 -10.02
C SER A 304 -48.65 -25.43 -9.31
N ARG A 305 -49.73 -25.05 -8.60
CA ARG A 305 -49.82 -23.74 -7.93
C ARG A 305 -48.72 -23.49 -6.91
N LEU A 306 -48.42 -24.49 -6.07
CA LEU A 306 -47.36 -24.39 -5.06
C LEU A 306 -45.98 -24.33 -5.68
N LEU A 307 -45.72 -25.18 -6.69
CA LEU A 307 -44.42 -25.19 -7.37
C LEU A 307 -44.17 -23.92 -8.21
N LYS A 308 -45.22 -23.27 -8.73
CA LYS A 308 -45.05 -22.00 -9.46
C LYS A 308 -44.59 -20.84 -8.55
N ALA A 309 -44.97 -20.87 -7.27
CA ALA A 309 -44.49 -19.84 -6.33
C ALA A 309 -42.94 -19.79 -6.18
N TYR A 310 -42.28 -20.93 -6.35
CA TYR A 310 -40.81 -21.00 -6.31
C TYR A 310 -40.14 -20.56 -7.64
N LEU A 311 -40.87 -20.40 -8.71
CA LEU A 311 -40.38 -19.91 -9.99
C LEU A 311 -40.46 -18.36 -10.11
N GLY A 312 -40.92 -17.66 -9.05
CA GLY A 312 -41.00 -16.22 -9.08
C GLY A 312 -42.12 -15.66 -9.97
N GLN A 313 -43.14 -16.47 -10.32
CA GLN A 313 -44.32 -16.07 -11.10
C GLN A 313 -45.62 -16.15 -10.29
#